data_f0ef0d1d3a852c7ba4a1f95a803a968e
#
_entry.id   f0ef0d1d3a852c7ba4a1f95a803a968e
#
_cell.length_a   1.000
_cell.length_b   1.000
_cell.length_c   1.000
_cell.angle_alpha   90.00
_cell.angle_beta   90.00
_cell.angle_gamma   90.00
#
_symmetry.space_group_name_H-M   'P 1'
#
loop_
_entity.id
_entity.type
_entity.pdbx_description
1 polymer ?
#
loop_
_entity_poly.entity_id
_entity_poly.type
_entity_poly.pdbx_seq_one_letter_code
_entity_poly.pdbx_strand_id
1 'polypeptide(L)'
;MRPYDFCGKENNESATKLKQGLVGKITGYGQSMTPILKSGQSVICEPVKDETKLEKKDIVLCKVKGHYYLHLIWAIRNDKEYLIGNNHGHPNGWVSRNQIYGKVVEKL
;
A
#
# COMPACT_ATOMS: atom_id res chain seq x y z
N MET A 1 -19.07 4.95 -0.98
CA MET A 1 -18.07 3.91 -0.63
C MET A 1 -17.85 2.98 -1.81
N ARG A 2 -16.61 2.67 -2.13
CA ARG A 2 -16.31 1.69 -3.18
C ARG A 2 -16.63 0.28 -2.68
N PRO A 3 -17.13 -0.61 -3.56
CA PRO A 3 -17.29 -2.01 -3.18
C PRO A 3 -15.92 -2.67 -2.99
N TYR A 4 -15.88 -3.68 -2.15
CA TYR A 4 -14.67 -4.46 -1.91
C TYR A 4 -15.02 -5.94 -1.77
N ASP A 5 -14.02 -6.78 -2.09
CA ASP A 5 -14.19 -8.24 -2.13
C ASP A 5 -13.77 -8.92 -0.83
N PHE A 6 -12.94 -8.26 -0.02
CA PHE A 6 -12.48 -8.84 1.25
C PHE A 6 -12.17 -7.75 2.28
N CYS A 7 -12.14 -8.16 3.55
CA CYS A 7 -11.63 -7.35 4.65
C CYS A 7 -10.30 -7.92 5.08
N GLY A 8 -9.23 -7.12 4.97
CA GLY A 8 -7.89 -7.55 5.33
C GLY A 8 -7.64 -7.43 6.82
N LYS A 9 -7.33 -8.55 7.47
CA LYS A 9 -6.96 -8.59 8.88
C LYS A 9 -5.45 -8.52 9.07
N GLU A 10 -4.70 -9.10 8.14
CA GLU A 10 -3.24 -9.09 8.14
C GLU A 10 -2.73 -8.72 6.75
N ASN A 11 -1.60 -8.02 6.71
CA ASN A 11 -1.06 -7.49 5.46
C ASN A 11 -0.62 -8.59 4.49
N ASN A 12 -0.06 -9.70 5.00
CA ASN A 12 0.36 -10.80 4.14
C ASN A 12 -0.82 -11.47 3.44
N GLU A 13 -1.94 -11.67 4.14
CA GLU A 13 -3.16 -12.23 3.54
C GLU A 13 -3.75 -11.25 2.53
N SER A 14 -3.77 -9.97 2.87
CA SER A 14 -4.25 -8.92 1.97
C SER A 14 -3.42 -8.84 0.70
N ALA A 15 -2.10 -8.93 0.82
CA ALA A 15 -1.20 -8.94 -0.33
C ALA A 15 -1.51 -10.11 -1.27
N THR A 16 -1.73 -11.30 -0.71
CA THR A 16 -2.09 -12.48 -1.51
C THR A 16 -3.39 -12.27 -2.28
N LYS A 17 -4.41 -11.75 -1.60
CA LYS A 17 -5.72 -11.49 -2.23
C LYS A 17 -5.64 -10.40 -3.29
N LEU A 18 -4.89 -9.34 -3.03
CA LEU A 18 -4.66 -8.28 -4.02
C LEU A 18 -3.96 -8.83 -5.27
N LYS A 19 -2.99 -9.74 -5.09
CA LYS A 19 -2.34 -10.41 -6.22
C LYS A 19 -3.30 -11.26 -7.04
N GLN A 20 -4.35 -11.77 -6.43
CA GLN A 20 -5.40 -12.52 -7.10
C GLN A 20 -6.40 -11.61 -7.85
N GLY A 21 -6.21 -10.28 -7.77
CA GLY A 21 -7.06 -9.31 -8.43
C GLY A 21 -8.26 -8.83 -7.62
N LEU A 22 -8.29 -9.12 -6.33
CA LEU A 22 -9.39 -8.74 -5.45
C LEU A 22 -9.16 -7.35 -4.86
N VAL A 23 -10.25 -6.60 -4.68
CA VAL A 23 -10.25 -5.28 -4.03
C VAL A 23 -10.51 -5.49 -2.54
N GLY A 24 -9.73 -4.84 -1.69
CA GLY A 24 -9.82 -5.07 -0.26
C GLY A 24 -10.03 -3.83 0.59
N LYS A 25 -10.80 -4.01 1.68
CA LYS A 25 -10.84 -3.06 2.78
C LYS A 25 -9.76 -3.47 3.78
N ILE A 26 -8.78 -2.60 3.99
CA ILE A 26 -7.62 -2.89 4.83
C ILE A 26 -7.57 -1.89 5.97
N THR A 27 -7.31 -2.38 7.18
CA THR A 27 -7.19 -1.54 8.36
C THR A 27 -5.74 -1.56 8.83
N GLY A 28 -5.14 -0.39 8.96
CA GLY A 28 -3.77 -0.24 9.45
C GLY A 28 -3.74 0.28 10.89
N TYR A 29 -2.73 -0.14 11.63
CA TYR A 29 -2.52 0.28 13.00
C TYR A 29 -1.14 0.89 13.16
N GLY A 30 -1.00 1.77 14.17
CA GLY A 30 0.24 2.47 14.44
C GLY A 30 0.21 3.90 13.97
N GLN A 31 1.31 4.62 14.23
CA GLN A 31 1.39 6.07 13.99
C GLN A 31 2.26 6.44 12.78
N SER A 32 2.77 5.47 12.06
CA SER A 32 3.74 5.72 10.97
C SER A 32 3.18 6.56 9.82
N MET A 33 1.87 6.60 9.66
CA MET A 33 1.20 7.33 8.58
C MET A 33 0.37 8.50 9.05
N THR A 34 0.39 8.83 10.34
CA THR A 34 -0.37 9.99 10.84
C THR A 34 0.23 11.30 10.29
N PRO A 35 -0.57 12.33 10.08
CA PRO A 35 -2.04 12.36 10.17
C PRO A 35 -2.77 11.91 8.90
N ILE A 36 -2.05 11.44 7.86
CA ILE A 36 -2.67 11.00 6.61
C ILE A 36 -3.60 9.81 6.86
N LEU A 37 -3.12 8.83 7.63
CA LEU A 37 -3.92 7.70 8.10
C LEU A 37 -3.77 7.62 9.61
N LYS A 38 -4.90 7.54 10.31
CA LYS A 38 -4.91 7.33 11.76
C LYS A 38 -4.84 5.84 12.07
N SER A 39 -4.29 5.50 13.24
CA SER A 39 -4.32 4.11 13.71
C SER A 39 -5.76 3.61 13.79
N GLY A 40 -6.02 2.44 13.21
CA GLY A 40 -7.36 1.84 13.16
C GLY A 40 -8.22 2.34 12.00
N GLN A 41 -7.71 3.25 11.19
CA GLN A 41 -8.43 3.74 10.02
C GLN A 41 -8.38 2.71 8.90
N SER A 42 -9.51 2.52 8.21
CA SER A 42 -9.60 1.59 7.09
C SER A 42 -9.46 2.34 5.76
N VAL A 43 -8.94 1.63 4.79
CA VAL A 43 -8.78 2.13 3.41
C VAL A 43 -9.26 1.06 2.44
N ILE A 44 -9.63 1.50 1.24
CA ILE A 44 -9.89 0.59 0.13
C ILE A 44 -8.65 0.55 -0.74
N CYS A 45 -8.13 -0.65 -0.98
CA CYS A 45 -7.00 -0.90 -1.87
C CYS A 45 -7.45 -1.64 -3.10
N GLU A 46 -7.03 -1.16 -4.26
CA GLU A 46 -7.17 -1.88 -5.52
C GLU A 46 -5.87 -2.62 -5.84
N PRO A 47 -5.95 -3.79 -6.50
CA PRO A 47 -4.73 -4.50 -6.91
C PRO A 47 -3.91 -3.68 -7.89
N VAL A 48 -2.59 -3.78 -7.77
CA VAL A 48 -1.65 -3.16 -8.70
C VAL A 48 -1.44 -4.11 -9.87
N LYS A 49 -1.83 -3.65 -11.06
CA LYS A 49 -1.69 -4.38 -12.32
C LYS A 49 -0.69 -3.64 -13.20
N ASP A 50 -0.37 -4.20 -14.37
CA ASP A 50 0.59 -3.57 -15.29
C ASP A 50 0.17 -2.16 -15.68
N GLU A 51 -1.13 -1.93 -15.89
CA GLU A 51 -1.66 -0.63 -16.28
C GLU A 51 -1.91 0.33 -15.11
N THR A 52 -1.77 -0.12 -13.86
CA THR A 52 -2.00 0.73 -12.69
C THR A 52 -0.94 1.82 -12.63
N LYS A 53 -1.37 3.08 -12.56
CA LYS A 53 -0.46 4.20 -12.44
C LYS A 53 -0.05 4.38 -10.99
N LEU A 54 1.26 4.36 -10.76
CA LEU A 54 1.84 4.61 -9.43
C LEU A 54 2.57 5.94 -9.46
N GLU A 55 2.30 6.79 -8.47
CA GLU A 55 2.87 8.13 -8.37
C GLU A 55 3.46 8.37 -6.98
N LYS A 56 4.31 9.39 -6.88
CA LYS A 56 4.80 9.87 -5.58
C LYS A 56 3.61 10.26 -4.72
N LYS A 57 3.70 9.95 -3.42
CA LYS A 57 2.69 10.19 -2.40
C LYS A 57 1.52 9.22 -2.43
N ASP A 58 1.48 8.30 -3.37
CA ASP A 58 0.51 7.21 -3.30
C ASP A 58 0.76 6.35 -2.06
N ILE A 59 -0.33 5.95 -1.40
CA ILE A 59 -0.25 5.00 -0.29
C ILE A 59 -0.46 3.62 -0.87
N VAL A 60 0.46 2.71 -0.58
CA VAL A 60 0.46 1.37 -1.16
C VAL A 60 0.68 0.31 -0.09
N LEU A 61 0.12 -0.87 -0.32
CA LEU A 61 0.48 -2.06 0.45
C LEU A 61 1.62 -2.75 -0.30
N CYS A 62 2.77 -2.86 0.36
CA CYS A 62 3.99 -3.34 -0.27
C CYS A 62 4.80 -4.19 0.69
N LYS A 63 5.80 -4.88 0.14
CA LYS A 63 6.74 -5.69 0.92
C LYS A 63 8.15 -5.14 0.71
N VAL A 64 8.82 -4.77 1.80
CA VAL A 64 10.18 -4.23 1.79
C VAL A 64 11.03 -5.06 2.74
N LYS A 65 12.11 -5.66 2.23
CA LYS A 65 13.05 -6.46 3.03
C LYS A 65 12.34 -7.51 3.88
N GLY A 66 11.32 -8.16 3.31
CA GLY A 66 10.58 -9.21 3.98
C GLY A 66 9.43 -8.76 4.88
N HIS A 67 9.19 -7.46 5.02
CA HIS A 67 8.14 -6.91 5.87
C HIS A 67 7.08 -6.19 5.05
N TYR A 68 5.81 -6.33 5.43
CA TYR A 68 4.69 -5.68 4.76
C TYR A 68 4.40 -4.34 5.41
N TYR A 69 4.16 -3.32 4.56
CA TYR A 69 3.84 -1.97 5.00
C TYR A 69 2.70 -1.38 4.18
N LEU A 70 1.87 -0.58 4.84
CA LEU A 70 0.93 0.32 4.17
C LEU A 70 1.53 1.73 4.29
N HIS A 71 2.42 2.08 3.36
CA HIS A 71 3.24 3.28 3.42
C HIS A 71 3.22 4.05 2.09
N LEU A 72 3.98 5.14 2.03
CA LEU A 72 4.01 6.06 0.91
C LEU A 72 5.08 5.69 -0.11
N ILE A 73 4.80 5.99 -1.38
CA ILE A 73 5.85 6.08 -2.39
C ILE A 73 6.48 7.46 -2.28
N TRP A 74 7.77 7.50 -1.91
CA TRP A 74 8.52 8.76 -1.77
C TRP A 74 9.15 9.21 -3.09
N ALA A 75 9.61 8.25 -3.90
CA ALA A 75 10.30 8.54 -5.15
C ALA A 75 10.15 7.37 -6.11
N ILE A 76 10.30 7.66 -7.40
CA ILE A 76 10.23 6.67 -8.47
C ILE A 76 11.49 6.83 -9.32
N ARG A 77 12.14 5.72 -9.67
CA ARG A 77 13.38 5.70 -10.43
C ARG A 77 13.20 4.79 -11.64
N ASN A 78 13.51 5.30 -12.84
CA ASN A 78 13.45 4.55 -14.10
C ASN A 78 12.09 3.89 -14.38
N ASP A 79 11.00 4.44 -13.82
CA ASP A 79 9.64 3.89 -13.91
C ASP A 79 9.52 2.43 -13.43
N LYS A 80 10.51 1.93 -12.69
CA LYS A 80 10.60 0.52 -12.31
C LYS A 80 10.84 0.31 -10.83
N GLU A 81 11.43 1.29 -10.15
CA GLU A 81 11.77 1.16 -8.74
C GLU A 81 11.12 2.28 -7.94
N TYR A 82 10.69 1.94 -6.73
CA TYR A 82 9.89 2.80 -5.89
C TYR A 82 10.51 2.86 -4.50
N LEU A 83 10.78 4.06 -4.02
CA LEU A 83 11.26 4.26 -2.66
C LEU A 83 10.06 4.35 -1.72
N ILE A 84 10.02 3.46 -0.76
CA ILE A 84 8.93 3.38 0.21
C ILE A 84 9.36 4.01 1.52
N GLY A 85 8.49 4.78 2.13
CA GLY A 85 8.73 5.38 3.43
C GLY A 85 7.44 5.73 4.15
N ASN A 86 7.57 6.04 5.45
CA ASN A 86 6.42 6.45 6.25
C ASN A 86 6.17 7.96 6.12
N ASN A 87 5.21 8.49 6.88
CA ASN A 87 4.88 9.93 6.86
C ASN A 87 5.68 10.74 7.89
N HIS A 88 6.72 10.16 8.47
CA HIS A 88 7.55 10.81 9.51
C HIS A 88 9.04 10.84 9.15
N GLY A 89 9.33 10.79 7.85
CA GLY A 89 10.70 10.92 7.37
C GLY A 89 11.57 9.68 7.47
N HIS A 90 10.95 8.50 7.67
CA HIS A 90 11.70 7.24 7.79
C HIS A 90 11.57 6.41 6.50
N PRO A 91 12.68 6.20 5.75
CA PRO A 91 12.64 5.37 4.55
C PRO A 91 12.69 3.89 4.90
N ASN A 92 11.94 3.08 4.16
CA ASN A 92 11.98 1.62 4.28
C ASN A 92 12.94 1.01 3.27
N GLY A 93 12.98 1.52 2.06
CA GLY A 93 13.87 1.05 1.01
C GLY A 93 13.23 1.07 -0.37
N TRP A 94 14.04 0.70 -1.38
CA TRP A 94 13.60 0.62 -2.77
C TRP A 94 13.01 -0.75 -3.05
N VAL A 95 11.92 -0.78 -3.80
CA VAL A 95 11.25 -2.02 -4.20
C VAL A 95 10.93 -1.96 -5.69
N SER A 96 10.75 -3.14 -6.29
CA SER A 96 10.24 -3.26 -7.65
C SER A 96 8.71 -3.25 -7.63
N ARG A 97 8.11 -3.06 -8.80
CA ARG A 97 6.65 -2.99 -8.93
C ARG A 97 5.96 -4.26 -8.44
N ASN A 98 6.57 -5.43 -8.63
CA ASN A 98 5.97 -6.70 -8.19
C ASN A 98 5.94 -6.87 -6.66
N GLN A 99 6.59 -5.99 -5.92
CA GLN A 99 6.53 -5.94 -4.47
C GLN A 99 5.49 -4.95 -3.96
N ILE A 100 4.76 -4.28 -4.86
CA ILE A 100 3.65 -3.39 -4.54
C ILE A 100 2.37 -4.11 -4.94
N TYR A 101 1.57 -4.49 -3.95
CA TYR A 101 0.40 -5.35 -4.15
C TYR A 101 -0.89 -4.57 -4.35
N GLY A 102 -1.04 -3.46 -3.66
CA GLY A 102 -2.25 -2.66 -3.73
C GLY A 102 -1.99 -1.17 -3.60
N LYS A 103 -2.89 -0.39 -4.19
CA LYS A 103 -2.87 1.07 -4.13
C LYS A 103 -4.13 1.53 -3.42
N VAL A 104 -3.98 2.41 -2.43
CA VAL A 104 -5.12 3.00 -1.73
C VAL A 104 -5.84 3.97 -2.67
N VAL A 105 -7.15 3.75 -2.83
CA VAL A 105 -7.99 4.57 -3.70
C VAL A 105 -9.07 5.32 -2.92
N GLU A 106 -9.30 4.93 -1.67
CA GLU A 106 -10.27 5.60 -0.81
C GLU A 106 -9.86 5.44 0.66
N LYS A 107 -9.97 6.51 1.43
CA LYS A 107 -9.83 6.48 2.90
C LYS A 107 -11.23 6.50 3.51
N LEU A 108 -11.49 5.58 4.40
CA LEU A 108 -12.81 5.45 5.02
C LEU A 108 -12.92 6.20 6.34
#